data_863803d2eb5f7f669c71bc3631765ccb
#
_entry.id   863803d2eb5f7f669c71bc3631765ccb
#
_cell.length_a   1.000
_cell.length_b   1.000
_cell.length_c   1.000
_cell.angle_alpha   90.00
_cell.angle_beta   90.00
_cell.angle_gamma   90.00
#
_symmetry.space_group_name_H-M   'P 1'
#
loop_
_entity.id
_entity.type
_entity.pdbx_description
1 polymer ?
#
loop_
_entity_poly.entity_id
_entity_poly.type
_entity_poly.pdbx_seq_one_letter_code
_entity_poly.pdbx_strand_id
1 'polypeptide(L)'
;MLNEYNQGRLIFKLYGVEESSLTEYKKYLLANFGGGVTADFERKGDDFTLYLWKEEGADNNLFDRAVKSFINTFSSFIYANEEVTLAENAVALLKVASKTLCSAESFTGGAIANAIVRVPGASEVFYEGLVCYNTNAKIERLGVSPITVKNHTVVSREVAFEMVRGLIEGGKCDIAVATTGYASPTGDDNKPCGLCYVAVANEQRAEVFRYNLKGTREQIINKGTELALFAVNKLLRG
;
A
#
# COMPACT_ATOMS: atom_id res chain seq x y z
N MET A 1 3.14 -15.35 13.00
CA MET A 1 2.26 -16.35 13.65
C MET A 1 0.99 -16.38 12.84
N LEU A 2 0.62 -17.53 12.31
CA LEU A 2 -0.63 -17.73 11.57
C LEU A 2 -1.76 -17.73 12.60
N ASN A 3 -2.61 -16.72 12.55
CA ASN A 3 -3.76 -16.62 13.47
C ASN A 3 -4.76 -17.76 13.22
N GLU A 4 -5.42 -18.16 14.29
CA GLU A 4 -6.30 -19.31 14.37
C GLU A 4 -7.34 -19.35 13.27
N TYR A 5 -7.49 -20.53 12.70
CA TYR A 5 -8.41 -20.93 11.63
C TYR A 5 -9.85 -20.49 11.91
N ASN A 6 -10.28 -19.40 11.29
CA ASN A 6 -11.70 -19.10 11.22
C ASN A 6 -12.34 -20.13 10.27
N GLN A 7 -12.94 -21.19 10.81
CA GLN A 7 -13.57 -22.30 10.07
C GLN A 7 -12.64 -23.14 9.15
N GLY A 8 -11.34 -23.29 9.51
CA GLY A 8 -10.41 -24.09 8.70
C GLY A 8 -9.94 -23.41 7.40
N ARG A 9 -10.17 -22.10 7.23
CA ARG A 9 -9.71 -21.31 6.08
C ARG A 9 -8.59 -20.36 6.50
N LEU A 10 -7.53 -20.30 5.70
CA LEU A 10 -6.55 -19.21 5.74
C LEU A 10 -7.04 -18.07 4.86
N ILE A 11 -6.84 -16.85 5.33
CA ILE A 11 -7.18 -15.63 4.61
C ILE A 11 -5.89 -14.91 4.24
N PHE A 12 -5.82 -14.44 3.01
CA PHE A 12 -4.74 -13.58 2.54
C PHE A 12 -5.35 -12.35 1.86
N LYS A 13 -4.95 -11.17 2.33
CA LYS A 13 -5.27 -9.90 1.68
C LYS A 13 -4.13 -9.53 0.75
N LEU A 14 -4.46 -9.29 -0.52
CA LEU A 14 -3.50 -8.94 -1.56
C LEU A 14 -3.90 -7.62 -2.21
N TYR A 15 -2.92 -6.80 -2.58
CA TYR A 15 -3.16 -5.57 -3.31
C TYR A 15 -2.33 -5.50 -4.59
N GLY A 16 -2.99 -5.11 -5.72
CA GLY A 16 -2.35 -4.88 -7.00
C GLY A 16 -1.92 -6.14 -7.77
N VAL A 17 -2.43 -7.32 -7.38
CA VAL A 17 -2.23 -8.56 -8.13
C VAL A 17 -3.19 -8.60 -9.33
N GLU A 18 -2.75 -9.18 -10.44
CA GLU A 18 -3.63 -9.43 -11.59
C GLU A 18 -4.57 -10.61 -11.30
N GLU A 19 -5.87 -10.43 -11.56
CA GLU A 19 -6.89 -11.47 -11.33
C GLU A 19 -6.61 -12.76 -12.11
N SER A 20 -6.04 -12.63 -13.29
CA SER A 20 -5.59 -13.78 -14.11
C SER A 20 -4.57 -14.64 -13.38
N SER A 21 -3.62 -14.01 -12.65
CA SER A 21 -2.61 -14.74 -11.88
C SER A 21 -3.22 -15.56 -10.75
N LEU A 22 -4.24 -15.04 -10.06
CA LEU A 22 -4.98 -15.78 -9.04
C LEU A 22 -5.79 -16.93 -9.65
N THR A 23 -6.41 -16.69 -10.81
CA THR A 23 -7.15 -17.71 -11.55
C THR A 23 -6.24 -18.84 -12.03
N GLU A 24 -5.05 -18.52 -12.52
CA GLU A 24 -4.05 -19.52 -12.92
C GLU A 24 -3.52 -20.28 -11.70
N TYR A 25 -3.34 -19.60 -10.58
CA TYR A 25 -2.92 -20.26 -9.35
C TYR A 25 -3.98 -21.25 -8.82
N LYS A 26 -5.27 -20.94 -8.93
CA LYS A 26 -6.33 -21.91 -8.59
C LYS A 26 -6.22 -23.18 -9.46
N LYS A 27 -5.97 -23.06 -10.77
CA LYS A 27 -5.72 -24.21 -11.66
C LYS A 27 -4.45 -24.98 -11.26
N TYR A 28 -3.39 -24.27 -10.91
CA TYR A 28 -2.15 -24.88 -10.42
C TYR A 28 -2.37 -25.68 -9.13
N LEU A 29 -3.15 -25.15 -8.17
CA LEU A 29 -3.50 -25.88 -6.94
C LEU A 29 -4.21 -27.18 -7.25
N LEU A 30 -5.23 -27.13 -8.10
CA LEU A 30 -6.00 -28.32 -8.50
C LEU A 30 -5.10 -29.36 -9.15
N ALA A 31 -4.19 -28.97 -10.04
CA ALA A 31 -3.32 -29.88 -10.78
C ALA A 31 -2.23 -30.53 -9.91
N ASN A 32 -1.70 -29.81 -8.90
CA ASN A 32 -0.52 -30.24 -8.14
C ASN A 32 -0.83 -30.74 -6.73
N PHE A 33 -2.00 -30.38 -6.16
CA PHE A 33 -2.40 -30.77 -4.83
C PHE A 33 -3.69 -31.61 -4.81
N GLY A 34 -4.22 -31.96 -6.01
CA GLY A 34 -5.46 -32.73 -6.17
C GLY A 34 -6.64 -32.06 -5.46
N GLY A 35 -7.70 -32.81 -5.16
CA GLY A 35 -8.86 -32.27 -4.42
C GLY A 35 -8.61 -32.01 -2.93
N GLY A 36 -7.34 -32.04 -2.45
CA GLY A 36 -7.03 -31.88 -1.02
C GLY A 36 -6.89 -30.44 -0.54
N VAL A 37 -6.74 -29.49 -1.47
CA VAL A 37 -6.60 -28.05 -1.16
C VAL A 37 -7.40 -27.24 -2.17
N THR A 38 -8.19 -26.32 -1.67
CA THR A 38 -9.04 -25.43 -2.50
C THR A 38 -8.74 -23.98 -2.17
N ALA A 39 -8.85 -23.12 -3.18
CA ALA A 39 -8.76 -21.67 -3.05
C ALA A 39 -9.91 -20.97 -3.74
N ASP A 40 -10.36 -19.89 -3.16
CA ASP A 40 -11.26 -18.93 -3.79
C ASP A 40 -10.85 -17.50 -3.47
N PHE A 41 -11.34 -16.52 -4.25
CA PHE A 41 -11.01 -15.14 -3.97
C PHE A 41 -12.19 -14.21 -4.28
N GLU A 42 -12.25 -13.12 -3.53
CA GLU A 42 -13.13 -11.98 -3.75
C GLU A 42 -12.30 -10.77 -4.16
N ARG A 43 -12.89 -9.91 -4.98
CA ARG A 43 -12.24 -8.71 -5.49
C ARG A 43 -13.02 -7.46 -5.11
N LYS A 44 -12.30 -6.44 -4.61
CA LYS A 44 -12.82 -5.09 -4.42
C LYS A 44 -11.81 -4.06 -4.98
N GLY A 45 -12.03 -3.64 -6.24
CA GLY A 45 -11.04 -2.80 -6.93
C GLY A 45 -9.73 -3.57 -7.21
N ASP A 46 -8.61 -3.07 -6.70
CA ASP A 46 -7.31 -3.73 -6.77
C ASP A 46 -6.97 -4.52 -5.48
N ASP A 47 -7.89 -4.55 -4.51
CA ASP A 47 -7.80 -5.33 -3.28
C ASP A 47 -8.49 -6.68 -3.47
N PHE A 48 -7.78 -7.74 -3.14
CA PHE A 48 -8.27 -9.11 -3.21
C PHE A 48 -8.22 -9.77 -1.84
N THR A 49 -9.27 -10.52 -1.52
CA THR A 49 -9.27 -11.45 -0.39
C THR A 49 -9.22 -12.86 -0.94
N LEU A 50 -8.13 -13.56 -0.72
CA LEU A 50 -7.99 -14.97 -1.09
C LEU A 50 -8.22 -15.83 0.15
N TYR A 51 -9.05 -16.84 -0.04
CA TYR A 51 -9.33 -17.89 0.92
C TYR A 51 -8.65 -19.19 0.47
N LEU A 52 -7.92 -19.83 1.36
CA LEU A 52 -7.26 -21.10 1.11
C LEU A 52 -7.65 -22.07 2.23
N TRP A 53 -8.15 -23.23 1.89
CA TRP A 53 -8.56 -24.22 2.88
C TRP A 53 -8.19 -25.64 2.48
N LYS A 54 -8.13 -26.48 3.49
CA LYS A 54 -7.91 -27.91 3.36
C LYS A 54 -9.27 -28.62 3.27
N GLU A 55 -9.44 -29.50 2.31
CA GLU A 55 -10.60 -30.37 2.21
C GLU A 55 -10.59 -31.45 3.30
N GLU A 56 -11.78 -31.93 3.64
CA GLU A 56 -11.93 -32.97 4.66
C GLU A 56 -11.14 -34.24 4.31
N GLY A 57 -10.37 -34.74 5.27
CA GLY A 57 -9.52 -35.91 5.08
C GLY A 57 -8.19 -35.68 4.33
N ALA A 58 -7.93 -34.48 3.84
CA ALA A 58 -6.65 -34.17 3.17
C ALA A 58 -5.48 -34.12 4.16
N ASP A 59 -4.28 -34.45 3.67
CA ASP A 59 -3.04 -34.45 4.45
C ASP A 59 -2.62 -33.01 4.83
N ASN A 60 -2.24 -32.80 6.09
CA ASN A 60 -1.75 -31.53 6.58
C ASN A 60 -0.45 -31.09 5.87
N ASN A 61 0.47 -32.02 5.59
CA ASN A 61 1.71 -31.70 4.86
C ASN A 61 1.41 -31.20 3.44
N LEU A 62 0.36 -31.73 2.80
CA LEU A 62 -0.08 -31.27 1.49
C LEU A 62 -0.57 -29.81 1.57
N PHE A 63 -1.39 -29.49 2.58
CA PHE A 63 -1.87 -28.15 2.83
C PHE A 63 -0.74 -27.17 3.12
N ASP A 64 0.19 -27.50 4.02
CA ASP A 64 1.34 -26.66 4.36
C ASP A 64 2.21 -26.35 3.13
N ARG A 65 2.39 -27.33 2.23
CA ARG A 65 3.11 -27.14 0.96
C ARG A 65 2.37 -26.17 0.04
N ALA A 66 1.05 -26.28 -0.06
CA ALA A 66 0.22 -25.36 -0.85
C ALA A 66 0.29 -23.92 -0.30
N VAL A 67 0.19 -23.75 1.03
CA VAL A 67 0.35 -22.46 1.70
C VAL A 67 1.72 -21.84 1.43
N LYS A 68 2.80 -22.61 1.58
CA LYS A 68 4.17 -22.14 1.26
C LYS A 68 4.31 -21.73 -0.20
N SER A 69 3.76 -22.55 -1.12
CA SER A 69 3.75 -22.24 -2.55
C SER A 69 3.03 -20.92 -2.83
N PHE A 70 1.86 -20.70 -2.22
CA PHE A 70 1.10 -19.46 -2.35
C PHE A 70 1.90 -18.25 -1.85
N ILE A 71 2.42 -18.33 -0.62
CA ILE A 71 3.20 -17.24 -0.03
C ILE A 71 4.42 -16.92 -0.91
N ASN A 72 5.16 -17.93 -1.38
CA ASN A 72 6.32 -17.71 -2.25
C ASN A 72 5.95 -17.02 -3.57
N THR A 73 4.79 -17.36 -4.15
CA THR A 73 4.34 -16.79 -5.41
C THR A 73 3.85 -15.34 -5.26
N PHE A 74 3.13 -15.05 -4.17
CA PHE A 74 2.40 -13.79 -4.02
C PHE A 74 2.89 -12.90 -2.87
N SER A 75 4.03 -13.22 -2.21
CA SER A 75 4.55 -12.45 -1.07
C SER A 75 4.64 -10.95 -1.29
N SER A 76 4.96 -10.51 -2.52
CA SER A 76 5.06 -9.08 -2.86
C SER A 76 3.72 -8.34 -2.89
N PHE A 77 2.60 -9.07 -2.98
CA PHE A 77 1.24 -8.53 -3.03
C PHE A 77 0.50 -8.69 -1.70
N ILE A 78 0.89 -9.67 -0.86
CA ILE A 78 0.23 -9.94 0.43
C ILE A 78 0.52 -8.79 1.39
N TYR A 79 -0.54 -8.21 2.01
CA TYR A 79 -0.38 -7.21 3.06
C TYR A 79 -0.95 -7.62 4.41
N ALA A 80 -1.91 -8.56 4.47
CA ALA A 80 -2.46 -9.10 5.71
C ALA A 80 -2.86 -10.58 5.56
N ASN A 81 -3.11 -11.24 6.69
CA ASN A 81 -3.59 -12.63 6.78
C ASN A 81 -4.93 -12.73 7.53
N GLU A 82 -5.70 -11.66 7.52
CA GLU A 82 -7.04 -11.53 8.10
C GLU A 82 -7.87 -10.53 7.28
N GLU A 83 -9.18 -10.50 7.46
CA GLU A 83 -10.09 -9.59 6.75
C GLU A 83 -9.99 -8.16 7.28
N VAL A 84 -9.01 -7.44 6.79
CA VAL A 84 -8.76 -6.03 7.12
C VAL A 84 -8.49 -5.21 5.86
N THR A 85 -8.70 -3.92 5.95
CA THR A 85 -8.30 -2.96 4.93
C THR A 85 -6.82 -2.60 5.05
N LEU A 86 -6.26 -1.98 4.01
CA LEU A 86 -4.89 -1.45 4.03
C LEU A 86 -4.64 -0.48 5.20
N ALA A 87 -5.62 0.37 5.53
CA ALA A 87 -5.51 1.33 6.63
C ALA A 87 -5.55 0.63 8.00
N GLU A 88 -6.47 -0.32 8.20
CA GLU A 88 -6.56 -1.08 9.45
C GLU A 88 -5.28 -1.87 9.71
N ASN A 89 -4.76 -2.56 8.69
CA ASN A 89 -3.51 -3.29 8.83
C ASN A 89 -2.31 -2.37 9.09
N ALA A 90 -2.23 -1.22 8.41
CA ALA A 90 -1.17 -0.25 8.68
C ALA A 90 -1.20 0.25 10.13
N VAL A 91 -2.39 0.60 10.67
CA VAL A 91 -2.54 1.02 12.08
C VAL A 91 -2.16 -0.12 13.03
N ALA A 92 -2.59 -1.35 12.76
CA ALA A 92 -2.22 -2.51 13.58
C ALA A 92 -0.71 -2.76 13.59
N LEU A 93 -0.06 -2.74 12.42
CA LEU A 93 1.40 -2.91 12.31
C LEU A 93 2.17 -1.79 13.02
N LEU A 94 1.73 -0.54 12.90
CA LEU A 94 2.33 0.60 13.60
C LEU A 94 2.24 0.42 15.11
N LYS A 95 1.09 -0.01 15.65
CA LYS A 95 0.91 -0.30 17.08
C LYS A 95 1.85 -1.42 17.55
N VAL A 96 1.90 -2.53 16.81
CA VAL A 96 2.80 -3.66 17.14
C VAL A 96 4.26 -3.24 17.13
N ALA A 97 4.65 -2.40 16.17
CA ALA A 97 6.02 -1.88 16.06
C ALA A 97 6.31 -0.72 17.03
N SER A 98 5.32 -0.19 17.76
CA SER A 98 5.41 1.04 18.56
C SER A 98 5.97 2.21 17.75
N LYS A 99 5.45 2.39 16.52
CA LYS A 99 5.88 3.40 15.54
C LYS A 99 4.77 4.38 15.22
N THR A 100 5.17 5.62 14.92
CA THR A 100 4.27 6.69 14.51
C THR A 100 4.38 6.97 13.01
N LEU A 101 3.26 7.42 12.41
CA LEU A 101 3.13 7.75 10.99
C LEU A 101 2.79 9.22 10.80
N CYS A 102 3.45 9.87 9.82
CA CYS A 102 3.01 11.12 9.22
C CYS A 102 2.71 10.95 7.72
N SER A 103 1.78 11.74 7.19
CA SER A 103 1.52 11.81 5.75
C SER A 103 1.74 13.22 5.18
N ALA A 104 2.31 13.30 3.96
CA ALA A 104 2.41 14.52 3.16
C ALA A 104 1.71 14.32 1.81
N GLU A 105 0.57 14.96 1.64
CA GLU A 105 -0.33 14.71 0.54
C GLU A 105 -0.39 15.87 -0.44
N SER A 106 -0.28 15.55 -1.73
CA SER A 106 -0.53 16.51 -2.80
C SER A 106 -1.83 16.14 -3.53
N PHE A 107 -1.73 15.32 -4.59
CA PHE A 107 -2.93 14.99 -5.38
C PHE A 107 -3.98 14.14 -4.63
N THR A 108 -3.61 13.45 -3.58
CA THR A 108 -4.53 12.66 -2.72
C THR A 108 -5.35 13.53 -1.78
N GLY A 109 -4.91 14.79 -1.52
CA GLY A 109 -5.74 15.82 -0.91
C GLY A 109 -6.25 15.56 0.50
N GLY A 110 -5.56 14.74 1.31
CA GLY A 110 -5.98 14.36 2.67
C GLY A 110 -6.65 12.97 2.73
N ALA A 111 -6.73 12.25 1.60
CA ALA A 111 -7.40 10.96 1.56
C ALA A 111 -6.66 9.87 2.35
N ILE A 112 -5.31 9.93 2.42
CA ILE A 112 -4.52 9.02 3.24
C ILE A 112 -4.81 9.26 4.72
N ALA A 113 -4.72 10.51 5.16
CA ALA A 113 -5.05 10.89 6.54
C ALA A 113 -6.48 10.49 6.89
N ASN A 114 -7.45 10.76 5.99
CA ASN A 114 -8.84 10.38 6.19
C ASN A 114 -9.03 8.85 6.30
N ALA A 115 -8.31 8.06 5.51
CA ALA A 115 -8.38 6.60 5.60
C ALA A 115 -7.84 6.08 6.95
N ILE A 116 -6.74 6.63 7.43
CA ILE A 116 -6.13 6.26 8.70
C ILE A 116 -7.00 6.66 9.89
N VAL A 117 -7.50 7.90 9.94
CA VAL A 117 -8.27 8.38 11.11
C VAL A 117 -9.64 7.70 11.27
N ARG A 118 -10.13 7.02 10.25
CA ARG A 118 -11.33 6.19 10.34
C ARG A 118 -11.11 4.89 11.12
N VAL A 119 -9.87 4.49 11.33
CA VAL A 119 -9.53 3.27 12.09
C VAL A 119 -9.56 3.57 13.58
N PRO A 120 -10.34 2.85 14.40
CA PRO A 120 -10.36 3.04 15.85
C PRO A 120 -8.95 2.93 16.47
N GLY A 121 -8.59 3.91 17.30
CA GLY A 121 -7.27 3.96 17.94
C GLY A 121 -6.13 4.45 17.03
N ALA A 122 -6.43 5.00 15.84
CA ALA A 122 -5.42 5.58 14.96
C ALA A 122 -4.64 6.74 15.62
N SER A 123 -5.24 7.46 16.56
CA SER A 123 -4.60 8.56 17.29
C SER A 123 -3.36 8.15 18.12
N GLU A 124 -3.20 6.87 18.39
CA GLU A 124 -2.03 6.33 19.08
C GLU A 124 -0.79 6.26 18.17
N VAL A 125 -1.00 6.21 16.84
CA VAL A 125 0.07 5.96 15.85
C VAL A 125 0.13 6.99 14.73
N PHE A 126 -0.94 7.72 14.46
CA PHE A 126 -0.96 8.75 13.41
C PHE A 126 -0.73 10.13 14.03
N TYR A 127 0.45 10.71 13.80
CA TYR A 127 0.82 11.97 14.39
C TYR A 127 0.20 13.16 13.67
N GLU A 128 0.40 13.28 12.34
CA GLU A 128 -0.18 14.35 11.52
C GLU A 128 -0.29 13.98 10.03
N GLY A 129 -1.20 14.65 9.32
CA GLY A 129 -1.31 14.64 7.87
C GLY A 129 -1.25 16.06 7.30
N LEU A 130 -0.23 16.34 6.48
CA LEU A 130 -0.03 17.61 5.83
C LEU A 130 -0.54 17.58 4.39
N VAL A 131 -1.54 18.40 4.06
CA VAL A 131 -1.98 18.58 2.68
C VAL A 131 -1.16 19.72 2.05
N CYS A 132 -0.04 19.36 1.41
CA CYS A 132 0.87 20.27 0.74
C CYS A 132 0.55 20.37 -0.76
N TYR A 133 -0.65 20.87 -1.09
CA TYR A 133 -1.18 20.87 -2.45
C TYR A 133 -0.45 21.83 -3.38
N ASN A 134 -0.13 23.03 -2.90
CA ASN A 134 0.63 24.03 -3.63
C ASN A 134 2.14 23.75 -3.57
N THR A 135 2.89 24.16 -4.58
CA THR A 135 4.35 23.99 -4.62
C THR A 135 5.03 24.68 -3.44
N ASN A 136 4.63 25.92 -3.11
CA ASN A 136 5.22 26.67 -1.99
C ASN A 136 4.98 25.96 -0.65
N ALA A 137 3.80 25.33 -0.47
CA ALA A 137 3.53 24.57 0.74
C ALA A 137 4.49 23.37 0.92
N LYS A 138 4.92 22.73 -0.18
CA LYS A 138 5.95 21.67 -0.13
C LYS A 138 7.31 22.23 0.31
N ILE A 139 7.68 23.40 -0.20
CA ILE A 139 8.92 24.09 0.13
C ILE A 139 8.92 24.52 1.61
N GLU A 140 7.89 25.24 2.02
CA GLU A 140 7.79 25.87 3.36
C GLU A 140 7.57 24.85 4.49
N ARG A 141 6.79 23.80 4.24
CA ARG A 141 6.38 22.84 5.28
C ARG A 141 7.27 21.62 5.37
N LEU A 142 7.85 21.19 4.23
CA LEU A 142 8.60 19.94 4.11
C LEU A 142 10.06 20.16 3.71
N GLY A 143 10.50 21.41 3.49
CA GLY A 143 11.87 21.71 3.10
C GLY A 143 12.22 21.23 1.67
N VAL A 144 11.22 20.99 0.81
CA VAL A 144 11.48 20.65 -0.60
C VAL A 144 12.29 21.77 -1.25
N SER A 145 13.39 21.42 -1.92
CA SER A 145 14.28 22.40 -2.54
C SER A 145 13.62 23.08 -3.75
N PRO A 146 13.58 24.41 -3.81
CA PRO A 146 13.16 25.11 -5.03
C PRO A 146 13.97 24.74 -6.28
N ILE A 147 15.24 24.38 -6.09
CA ILE A 147 16.12 23.93 -7.17
C ILE A 147 15.67 22.57 -7.71
N THR A 148 15.30 21.65 -6.81
CA THR A 148 14.74 20.34 -7.19
C THR A 148 13.45 20.51 -7.99
N VAL A 149 12.54 21.37 -7.53
CA VAL A 149 11.29 21.66 -8.26
C VAL A 149 11.58 22.26 -9.64
N LYS A 150 12.55 23.16 -9.75
CA LYS A 150 12.94 23.78 -11.03
C LYS A 150 13.51 22.78 -12.03
N ASN A 151 14.36 21.86 -11.56
CA ASN A 151 15.07 20.91 -12.42
C ASN A 151 14.25 19.66 -12.77
N HIS A 152 13.37 19.22 -11.90
CA HIS A 152 12.67 17.93 -12.01
C HIS A 152 11.14 18.07 -12.09
N THR A 153 10.59 19.27 -11.97
CA THR A 153 9.16 19.56 -11.79
C THR A 153 8.61 19.11 -10.42
N VAL A 154 7.42 19.65 -10.08
CA VAL A 154 6.77 19.35 -8.78
C VAL A 154 6.26 17.91 -8.66
N VAL A 155 6.02 17.23 -9.79
CA VAL A 155 5.65 15.81 -9.86
C VAL A 155 6.85 15.04 -10.38
N SER A 156 7.70 14.64 -9.44
CA SER A 156 8.94 13.91 -9.73
C SER A 156 9.31 12.98 -8.57
N ARG A 157 10.20 12.05 -8.87
CA ARG A 157 10.80 11.14 -7.89
C ARG A 157 11.52 11.92 -6.79
N GLU A 158 12.27 12.92 -7.18
CA GLU A 158 13.09 13.76 -6.33
C GLU A 158 12.24 14.56 -5.34
N VAL A 159 11.16 15.18 -5.81
CA VAL A 159 10.22 15.91 -4.95
C VAL A 159 9.51 14.96 -3.99
N ALA A 160 9.03 13.80 -4.44
CA ALA A 160 8.40 12.81 -3.56
C ALA A 160 9.38 12.33 -2.45
N PHE A 161 10.65 12.12 -2.81
CA PHE A 161 11.70 11.76 -1.85
C PHE A 161 11.95 12.87 -0.82
N GLU A 162 12.09 14.12 -1.26
CA GLU A 162 12.28 15.26 -0.38
C GLU A 162 11.07 15.49 0.56
N MET A 163 9.85 15.22 0.08
CA MET A 163 8.65 15.31 0.92
C MET A 163 8.68 14.33 2.10
N VAL A 164 9.04 13.06 1.88
CA VAL A 164 9.13 12.09 3.00
C VAL A 164 10.33 12.38 3.91
N ARG A 165 11.45 12.84 3.35
CA ARG A 165 12.61 13.28 4.13
C ARG A 165 12.25 14.43 5.07
N GLY A 166 11.55 15.43 4.57
CA GLY A 166 11.11 16.56 5.37
C GLY A 166 10.25 16.16 6.57
N LEU A 167 9.40 15.13 6.44
CA LEU A 167 8.63 14.57 7.56
C LEU A 167 9.52 13.86 8.58
N ILE A 168 10.45 13.00 8.13
CA ILE A 168 11.36 12.25 9.01
C ILE A 168 12.33 13.20 9.73
N GLU A 169 12.94 14.16 8.99
CA GLU A 169 13.85 15.15 9.55
C GLU A 169 13.16 16.10 10.55
N GLY A 170 11.85 16.28 10.43
CA GLY A 170 11.02 16.96 11.42
C GLY A 170 10.95 16.25 12.78
N GLY A 171 11.38 14.99 12.86
CA GLY A 171 11.54 14.21 14.09
C GLY A 171 10.24 13.87 14.84
N LYS A 172 9.09 13.95 14.16
CA LYS A 172 7.77 13.73 14.78
C LYS A 172 7.14 12.39 14.49
N CYS A 173 7.70 11.64 13.55
CA CYS A 173 7.22 10.31 13.20
C CYS A 173 8.37 9.39 12.80
N ASP A 174 8.17 8.10 13.00
CA ASP A 174 9.13 7.06 12.63
C ASP A 174 8.96 6.63 11.18
N ILE A 175 7.74 6.74 10.65
CA ILE A 175 7.35 6.35 9.30
C ILE A 175 6.72 7.56 8.63
N ALA A 176 7.12 7.84 7.40
CA ALA A 176 6.54 8.88 6.58
C ALA A 176 6.01 8.32 5.26
N VAL A 177 4.91 8.87 4.78
CA VAL A 177 4.37 8.60 3.43
C VAL A 177 4.07 9.90 2.73
N ALA A 178 4.43 10.01 1.44
CA ALA A 178 4.13 11.20 0.63
C ALA A 178 3.63 10.84 -0.75
N THR A 179 2.81 11.75 -1.31
CA THR A 179 2.27 11.61 -2.66
C THR A 179 2.40 12.92 -3.43
N THR A 180 2.84 12.83 -4.72
CA THR A 180 2.76 13.92 -5.68
C THR A 180 2.33 13.38 -7.04
N GLY A 181 1.48 14.10 -7.79
CA GLY A 181 0.94 13.57 -9.05
C GLY A 181 -0.06 14.49 -9.75
N TYR A 182 -0.38 14.11 -10.99
CA TYR A 182 -1.40 14.76 -11.83
C TYR A 182 -2.65 13.89 -11.89
N ALA A 183 -3.70 14.26 -11.18
CA ALA A 183 -4.98 13.53 -11.16
C ALA A 183 -5.95 13.98 -12.27
N SER A 184 -5.55 14.93 -13.14
CA SER A 184 -6.35 15.44 -14.26
C SER A 184 -5.44 15.77 -15.43
N PRO A 185 -5.97 15.85 -16.66
CA PRO A 185 -5.23 16.36 -17.81
C PRO A 185 -4.69 17.76 -17.53
N THR A 186 -3.43 18.00 -17.84
CA THR A 186 -2.74 19.27 -17.64
C THR A 186 -2.69 20.13 -18.90
N GLY A 187 -3.00 19.55 -20.07
CA GLY A 187 -2.80 20.16 -21.38
C GLY A 187 -1.32 20.18 -21.83
N ASP A 188 -0.44 19.50 -21.11
CA ASP A 188 0.99 19.39 -21.39
C ASP A 188 1.37 17.90 -21.47
N ASP A 189 1.82 17.44 -22.63
CA ASP A 189 2.18 16.06 -22.90
C ASP A 189 3.33 15.56 -21.99
N ASN A 190 4.18 16.46 -21.49
CA ASN A 190 5.23 16.14 -20.52
C ASN A 190 4.71 15.93 -19.09
N LYS A 191 3.42 16.22 -18.85
CA LYS A 191 2.73 16.08 -17.56
C LYS A 191 1.48 15.21 -17.72
N PRO A 192 1.63 13.93 -18.06
CA PRO A 192 0.49 13.07 -18.38
C PRO A 192 -0.41 12.88 -17.18
N CYS A 193 -1.72 12.90 -17.44
CA CYS A 193 -2.73 12.55 -16.43
C CYS A 193 -2.44 11.17 -15.86
N GLY A 194 -2.50 11.04 -14.54
CA GLY A 194 -2.23 9.80 -13.81
C GLY A 194 -0.77 9.55 -13.48
N LEU A 195 0.19 10.33 -14.02
CA LEU A 195 1.57 10.25 -13.54
C LEU A 195 1.59 10.69 -12.07
N CYS A 196 2.04 9.80 -11.21
CA CYS A 196 2.21 10.08 -9.79
C CYS A 196 3.38 9.32 -9.18
N TYR A 197 3.83 9.83 -8.06
CA TYR A 197 4.85 9.22 -7.22
C TYR A 197 4.30 9.06 -5.81
N VAL A 198 4.56 7.89 -5.25
CA VAL A 198 4.34 7.55 -3.85
C VAL A 198 5.71 7.31 -3.23
N ALA A 199 6.00 7.98 -2.13
CA ALA A 199 7.22 7.77 -1.38
C ALA A 199 6.88 7.30 0.04
N VAL A 200 7.69 6.38 0.58
CA VAL A 200 7.66 5.98 1.99
C VAL A 200 9.07 6.00 2.55
N ALA A 201 9.20 6.37 3.83
CA ALA A 201 10.49 6.42 4.48
C ALA A 201 10.40 6.06 5.97
N ASN A 202 11.53 5.60 6.49
CA ASN A 202 11.88 5.60 7.90
C ASN A 202 13.29 6.20 8.05
N GLU A 203 13.87 6.18 9.24
CA GLU A 203 15.22 6.71 9.48
C GLU A 203 16.32 6.04 8.64
N GLN A 204 16.12 4.77 8.25
CA GLN A 204 17.15 3.94 7.60
C GLN A 204 17.04 3.94 6.08
N ARG A 205 15.83 4.03 5.53
CA ARG A 205 15.57 3.92 4.08
C ARG A 205 14.41 4.78 3.63
N ALA A 206 14.47 5.16 2.36
CA ALA A 206 13.34 5.76 1.65
C ALA A 206 13.16 5.07 0.29
N GLU A 207 11.92 4.77 -0.04
CA GLU A 207 11.54 4.15 -1.30
C GLU A 207 10.57 5.06 -2.04
N VAL A 208 10.75 5.19 -3.36
CA VAL A 208 9.87 6.00 -4.21
C VAL A 208 9.39 5.16 -5.38
N PHE A 209 8.10 5.06 -5.53
CA PHE A 209 7.41 4.32 -6.57
C PHE A 209 6.80 5.31 -7.58
N ARG A 210 6.94 5.00 -8.88
CA ARG A 210 6.34 5.75 -9.97
C ARG A 210 5.18 4.97 -10.57
N TYR A 211 4.04 5.62 -10.73
CA TYR A 211 2.85 5.04 -11.33
C TYR A 211 2.31 5.90 -12.46
N ASN A 212 1.63 5.24 -13.42
CA ASN A 212 0.83 5.88 -14.45
C ASN A 212 -0.61 5.36 -14.32
N LEU A 213 -1.39 6.02 -13.49
CA LEU A 213 -2.75 5.62 -13.17
C LEU A 213 -3.71 6.03 -14.29
N LYS A 214 -4.76 5.24 -14.50
CA LYS A 214 -5.81 5.52 -15.47
C LYS A 214 -7.14 5.67 -14.75
N GLY A 215 -8.03 6.48 -15.31
CA GLY A 215 -9.38 6.68 -14.80
C GLY A 215 -9.74 8.15 -14.61
N THR A 216 -10.87 8.37 -13.97
CA THR A 216 -11.32 9.72 -13.57
C THR A 216 -10.39 10.28 -12.47
N ARG A 217 -10.49 11.59 -12.23
CA ARG A 217 -9.78 12.25 -11.14
C ARG A 217 -9.99 11.55 -9.80
N GLU A 218 -11.22 11.20 -9.48
CA GLU A 218 -11.57 10.48 -8.24
C GLU A 218 -10.93 9.09 -8.18
N GLN A 219 -10.99 8.33 -9.26
CA GLN A 219 -10.36 7.01 -9.34
C GLN A 219 -8.84 7.10 -9.17
N ILE A 220 -8.18 8.10 -9.77
CA ILE A 220 -6.74 8.33 -9.62
C ILE A 220 -6.39 8.69 -8.16
N ILE A 221 -7.18 9.55 -7.51
CA ILE A 221 -6.99 9.90 -6.10
C ILE A 221 -7.15 8.66 -5.20
N ASN A 222 -8.23 7.90 -5.37
CA ASN A 222 -8.49 6.70 -4.57
C ASN A 222 -7.36 5.67 -4.74
N LYS A 223 -6.97 5.38 -5.98
CA LYS A 223 -5.90 4.44 -6.29
C LYS A 223 -4.54 4.89 -5.76
N GLY A 224 -4.22 6.18 -5.85
CA GLY A 224 -3.01 6.75 -5.26
C GLY A 224 -2.98 6.64 -3.73
N THR A 225 -4.14 6.78 -3.08
CA THR A 225 -4.30 6.58 -1.64
C THR A 225 -4.07 5.13 -1.24
N GLU A 226 -4.66 4.18 -1.95
CA GLU A 226 -4.48 2.74 -1.72
C GLU A 226 -3.02 2.31 -1.91
N LEU A 227 -2.36 2.78 -2.98
CA LEU A 227 -0.94 2.54 -3.24
C LEU A 227 -0.04 3.09 -2.13
N ALA A 228 -0.36 4.27 -1.60
CA ALA A 228 0.38 4.88 -0.49
C ALA A 228 0.23 4.05 0.79
N LEU A 229 -0.98 3.62 1.13
CA LEU A 229 -1.23 2.74 2.27
C LEU A 229 -0.58 1.37 2.09
N PHE A 230 -0.59 0.80 0.89
CA PHE A 230 0.10 -0.45 0.59
C PHE A 230 1.62 -0.32 0.76
N ALA A 231 2.20 0.79 0.31
CA ALA A 231 3.63 1.07 0.49
C ALA A 231 4.01 1.19 1.99
N VAL A 232 3.16 1.81 2.82
CA VAL A 232 3.34 1.83 4.29
C VAL A 232 3.32 0.42 4.86
N ASN A 233 2.34 -0.41 4.47
CA ASN A 233 2.26 -1.81 4.90
C ASN A 233 3.52 -2.60 4.53
N LYS A 234 4.03 -2.42 3.31
CA LYS A 234 5.28 -3.07 2.86
C LYS A 234 6.49 -2.63 3.67
N LEU A 235 6.63 -1.32 3.92
CA LEU A 235 7.75 -0.78 4.69
C LEU A 235 7.78 -1.33 6.12
N LEU A 236 6.61 -1.52 6.75
CA LEU A 236 6.45 -2.04 8.11
C LEU A 236 6.70 -3.55 8.23
N ARG A 237 6.54 -4.29 7.14
CA ARG A 237 6.76 -5.75 7.12
C ARG A 237 8.20 -6.17 6.83
N GLY A 238 9.05 -5.26 6.35
CA GLY A 238 10.48 -5.49 6.04
C GLY A 238 10.66 -5.73 4.56
#